data_daa24cb00b793a29a2e2338c93e0dc5b
#
_entry.id   daa24cb00b793a29a2e2338c93e0dc5b
#
_cell.length_a   1.000
_cell.length_b   1.000
_cell.length_c   1.000
_cell.angle_alpha   90.00
_cell.angle_beta   90.00
_cell.angle_gamma   90.00
#
_symmetry.space_group_name_H-M   'P 1'
#
loop_
_entity.id
_entity.type
_entity.pdbx_description
1 polymer ?
#
loop_
_entity_poly.entity_id
_entity_poly.type
_entity_poly.pdbx_seq_one_letter_code
_entity_poly.pdbx_strand_id
1 'polypeptide(L)'
;MKSQQQFSLQKHNSFAITATTPVIYYPKTIQELKSLTTVTKGIFYILGEGSNTLFVEDITPVIINPDFLGINISETNDYYEVSAACSENWHDLVCFCIKKGINGLENLALIPGSVGAAPVQNIGAYGVEIADFIESVTWFDFGKNKSVQLTRQECQFEYRNSIFKQNLKNKGIITNVTL
;
A
#
# COMPACT_ATOMS: atom_id res chain seq x y z
N MET A 1 -16.39 3.60 10.19
CA MET A 1 -14.94 3.83 9.96
C MET A 1 -14.32 4.40 11.23
N LYS A 2 -13.18 3.82 11.67
CA LYS A 2 -12.41 4.34 12.81
C LYS A 2 -11.65 5.60 12.40
N SER A 3 -11.60 6.61 13.29
CA SER A 3 -10.76 7.80 13.10
C SER A 3 -10.27 8.31 14.46
N GLN A 4 -9.20 9.09 14.45
CA GLN A 4 -8.64 9.74 15.63
C GLN A 4 -8.28 11.19 15.30
N GLN A 5 -8.57 12.11 16.22
CA GLN A 5 -8.24 13.53 16.06
C GLN A 5 -6.94 13.88 16.79
N GLN A 6 -6.25 14.92 16.32
CA GLN A 6 -5.00 15.42 16.90
C GLN A 6 -3.99 14.30 17.17
N PHE A 7 -3.79 13.43 16.16
CA PHE A 7 -3.04 12.20 16.30
C PHE A 7 -1.53 12.42 16.13
N SER A 8 -0.73 11.87 17.06
CA SER A 8 0.73 11.90 16.97
C SER A 8 1.24 10.85 15.99
N LEU A 9 2.06 11.28 15.04
CA LEU A 9 2.68 10.43 14.02
C LEU A 9 4.09 9.95 14.42
N GLN A 10 4.58 10.29 15.61
CA GLN A 10 5.95 9.97 16.05
C GLN A 10 6.26 8.46 16.01
N LYS A 11 5.27 7.61 16.34
CA LYS A 11 5.39 6.15 16.28
C LYS A 11 5.02 5.56 14.91
N HIS A 12 4.67 6.40 13.95
CA HIS A 12 4.20 6.04 12.62
C HIS A 12 5.17 6.51 11.52
N ASN A 13 6.42 6.69 11.87
CA ASN A 13 7.52 6.90 10.93
C ASN A 13 8.83 6.35 11.52
N SER A 14 9.69 5.80 10.66
CA SER A 14 10.94 5.14 11.06
C SER A 14 11.97 6.08 11.69
N PHE A 15 11.84 7.38 11.46
CA PHE A 15 12.74 8.39 12.02
C PHE A 15 12.31 8.90 13.40
N ALA A 16 11.16 8.45 13.91
CA ALA A 16 10.54 8.90 15.16
C ALA A 16 10.39 10.44 15.26
N ILE A 17 10.23 11.08 14.09
CA ILE A 17 10.03 12.54 14.02
C ILE A 17 8.67 12.88 14.63
N THR A 18 8.67 13.89 15.47
CA THR A 18 7.45 14.41 16.07
C THR A 18 6.67 15.20 15.03
N ALA A 19 5.56 14.67 14.61
CA ALA A 19 4.58 15.34 13.76
C ALA A 19 3.17 14.96 14.22
N THR A 20 2.18 15.77 13.89
CA THR A 20 0.77 15.52 14.22
C THR A 20 -0.08 15.66 12.97
N THR A 21 -1.24 15.01 12.98
CA THR A 21 -2.28 15.21 11.98
C THR A 21 -3.58 15.63 12.65
N PRO A 22 -4.37 16.56 12.07
CA PRO A 22 -5.66 16.91 12.61
C PRO A 22 -6.60 15.70 12.70
N VAL A 23 -6.55 14.80 11.72
CA VAL A 23 -7.35 13.57 11.73
C VAL A 23 -6.62 12.47 10.96
N ILE A 24 -6.65 11.25 11.50
CA ILE A 24 -6.27 10.03 10.80
C ILE A 24 -7.49 9.11 10.68
N TYR A 25 -7.74 8.58 9.47
CA TYR A 25 -8.81 7.65 9.14
C TYR A 25 -8.25 6.26 8.85
N TYR A 26 -8.95 5.22 9.32
CA TYR A 26 -8.59 3.82 9.14
C TYR A 26 -9.69 3.06 8.38
N PRO A 27 -9.83 3.26 7.07
CA PRO A 27 -10.83 2.53 6.29
C PRO A 27 -10.45 1.04 6.18
N LYS A 28 -11.46 0.16 6.38
CA LYS A 28 -11.34 -1.31 6.28
C LYS A 28 -12.09 -1.90 5.11
N THR A 29 -12.97 -1.13 4.48
CA THR A 29 -13.83 -1.58 3.40
C THR A 29 -13.91 -0.54 2.29
N ILE A 30 -14.25 -1.00 1.09
CA ILE A 30 -14.50 -0.10 -0.05
C ILE A 30 -15.62 0.91 0.27
N GLN A 31 -16.63 0.50 1.04
CA GLN A 31 -17.72 1.40 1.43
C GLN A 31 -17.21 2.54 2.33
N GLU A 32 -16.26 2.24 3.22
CA GLU A 32 -15.62 3.26 4.05
C GLU A 32 -14.72 4.19 3.22
N LEU A 33 -14.00 3.68 2.21
CA LEU A 33 -13.27 4.53 1.26
C LEU A 33 -14.22 5.48 0.52
N LYS A 34 -15.37 4.98 0.05
CA LYS A 34 -16.39 5.81 -0.59
C LYS A 34 -16.88 6.95 0.31
N SER A 35 -16.96 6.72 1.62
CA SER A 35 -17.39 7.77 2.58
C SER A 35 -16.36 8.89 2.76
N LEU A 36 -15.10 8.70 2.32
CA LEU A 36 -14.05 9.72 2.38
C LEU A 36 -14.08 10.72 1.21
N THR A 37 -15.10 10.69 0.34
CA THR A 37 -15.19 11.55 -0.86
C THR A 37 -15.05 13.04 -0.54
N THR A 38 -15.55 13.51 0.61
CA THR A 38 -15.40 14.91 1.03
C THR A 38 -13.97 15.21 1.49
N VAL A 39 -13.34 14.28 2.22
CA VAL A 39 -11.96 14.39 2.70
C VAL A 39 -10.98 14.44 1.52
N THR A 40 -11.19 13.59 0.51
CA THR A 40 -10.30 13.46 -0.64
C THR A 40 -10.42 14.60 -1.66
N LYS A 41 -11.36 15.53 -1.47
CA LYS A 41 -11.39 16.81 -2.21
C LYS A 41 -10.36 17.82 -1.69
N GLY A 42 -9.90 17.68 -0.46
CA GLY A 42 -8.85 18.48 0.14
C GLY A 42 -7.47 17.86 -0.02
N ILE A 43 -6.49 18.40 0.70
CA ILE A 43 -5.15 17.83 0.76
C ILE A 43 -5.16 16.71 1.80
N PHE A 44 -4.72 15.53 1.41
CA PHE A 44 -4.57 14.37 2.27
C PHE A 44 -3.31 13.58 1.89
N TYR A 45 -2.81 12.75 2.82
CA TYR A 45 -1.75 11.80 2.54
C TYR A 45 -2.23 10.38 2.86
N ILE A 46 -1.73 9.43 2.07
CA ILE A 46 -1.89 8.01 2.34
C ILE A 46 -0.64 7.55 3.07
N LEU A 47 -0.82 6.98 4.23
CA LEU A 47 0.27 6.46 5.05
C LEU A 47 0.10 4.95 5.19
N GLY A 48 1.11 4.17 4.82
CA GLY A 48 1.25 2.77 5.20
C GLY A 48 1.84 2.65 6.60
N GLU A 49 2.88 1.85 6.77
CA GLU A 49 3.62 1.72 8.03
C GLU A 49 4.55 2.92 8.33
N GLY A 50 4.71 3.85 7.39
CA GLY A 50 5.58 5.00 7.56
C GLY A 50 7.09 4.69 7.46
N SER A 51 7.44 3.52 6.94
CA SER A 51 8.83 3.05 6.83
C SER A 51 9.68 3.87 5.84
N ASN A 52 9.04 4.56 4.89
CA ASN A 52 9.71 5.41 3.90
C ASN A 52 9.07 6.81 3.85
N THR A 53 8.68 7.34 5.01
CA THR A 53 8.03 8.64 5.13
C THR A 53 8.85 9.56 6.03
N LEU A 54 9.18 10.74 5.52
CA LEU A 54 9.82 11.82 6.27
C LEU A 54 8.82 12.97 6.42
N PHE A 55 8.41 13.25 7.65
CA PHE A 55 7.60 14.44 7.94
C PHE A 55 8.53 15.64 8.12
N VAL A 56 8.35 16.65 7.28
CA VAL A 56 9.16 17.88 7.29
C VAL A 56 8.44 19.05 7.95
N GLU A 57 7.19 18.85 8.34
CA GLU A 57 6.34 19.81 9.02
C GLU A 57 5.78 19.22 10.32
N ASP A 58 5.61 20.05 11.33
CA ASP A 58 5.05 19.62 12.64
C ASP A 58 3.58 19.21 12.54
N ILE A 59 2.84 19.79 11.59
CA ILE A 59 1.42 19.50 11.34
C ILE A 59 1.27 19.05 9.89
N THR A 60 0.84 17.81 9.68
CA THR A 60 0.55 17.27 8.35
C THR A 60 -0.90 17.53 7.96
N PRO A 61 -1.26 17.42 6.68
CA PRO A 61 -2.64 17.26 6.26
C PRO A 61 -3.31 16.03 6.88
N VAL A 62 -4.60 15.83 6.58
CA VAL A 62 -5.36 14.63 6.96
C VAL A 62 -4.65 13.38 6.45
N ILE A 63 -4.59 12.35 7.27
CA ILE A 63 -3.99 11.05 6.94
C ILE A 63 -5.09 10.01 6.69
N ILE A 64 -4.93 9.24 5.63
CA ILE A 64 -5.67 7.99 5.38
C ILE A 64 -4.67 6.84 5.55
N ASN A 65 -4.87 6.04 6.59
CA ASN A 65 -4.07 4.85 6.87
C ASN A 65 -4.99 3.62 6.69
N PRO A 66 -4.95 2.93 5.55
CA PRO A 66 -5.84 1.81 5.27
C PRO A 66 -5.60 0.67 6.27
N ASP A 67 -6.66 -0.09 6.56
CA ASP A 67 -6.62 -1.24 7.47
C ASP A 67 -7.36 -2.44 6.81
N PHE A 68 -6.98 -2.74 5.56
CA PHE A 68 -7.47 -3.88 4.79
C PHE A 68 -6.55 -5.06 5.00
N LEU A 69 -7.09 -6.16 5.50
CA LEU A 69 -6.34 -7.38 5.80
C LEU A 69 -6.94 -8.58 5.06
N GLY A 70 -6.11 -9.57 4.81
CA GLY A 70 -6.45 -10.85 4.21
C GLY A 70 -5.50 -11.24 3.10
N ILE A 71 -5.13 -12.52 3.08
CA ILE A 71 -4.30 -13.16 2.06
C ILE A 71 -5.08 -14.33 1.51
N ASN A 72 -5.24 -14.40 0.20
CA ASN A 72 -5.84 -15.51 -0.51
C ASN A 72 -4.80 -16.12 -1.45
N ILE A 73 -4.78 -17.45 -1.53
CA ILE A 73 -3.95 -18.21 -2.47
C ILE A 73 -4.87 -18.98 -3.38
N SER A 74 -4.63 -18.90 -4.68
CA SER A 74 -5.13 -19.82 -5.68
C SER A 74 -3.96 -20.54 -6.33
N GLU A 75 -4.16 -21.82 -6.64
CA GLU A 75 -3.15 -22.69 -7.24
C GLU A 75 -3.63 -23.10 -8.62
N THR A 76 -2.75 -22.97 -9.60
CA THR A 76 -2.91 -23.50 -10.94
C THR A 76 -1.93 -24.67 -11.14
N ASN A 77 -1.95 -25.31 -12.32
CA ASN A 77 -0.99 -26.38 -12.61
C ASN A 77 0.46 -25.88 -12.67
N ASP A 78 0.69 -24.61 -12.95
CA ASP A 78 2.01 -24.05 -13.27
C ASP A 78 2.52 -23.02 -12.25
N TYR A 79 1.61 -22.38 -11.50
CA TYR A 79 1.98 -21.32 -10.54
C TYR A 79 0.94 -21.15 -9.41
N TYR A 80 1.37 -20.47 -8.37
CA TYR A 80 0.51 -19.94 -7.31
C TYR A 80 0.20 -18.47 -7.60
N GLU A 81 -1.03 -18.07 -7.40
CA GLU A 81 -1.45 -16.68 -7.37
C GLU A 81 -1.72 -16.28 -5.92
N VAL A 82 -1.04 -15.26 -5.43
CA VAL A 82 -1.16 -14.77 -4.05
C VAL A 82 -1.76 -13.36 -4.08
N SER A 83 -3.00 -13.24 -3.62
CA SER A 83 -3.71 -11.96 -3.53
C SER A 83 -3.71 -11.49 -2.09
N ALA A 84 -3.03 -10.37 -1.80
CA ALA A 84 -2.86 -9.83 -0.46
C ALA A 84 -3.43 -8.42 -0.35
N ALA A 85 -4.17 -8.16 0.73
CA ALA A 85 -4.73 -6.84 1.03
C ALA A 85 -3.63 -5.84 1.40
N CYS A 86 -3.87 -4.56 1.13
CA CYS A 86 -2.83 -3.53 1.15
C CYS A 86 -2.19 -3.27 2.51
N SER A 87 -2.86 -3.61 3.61
CA SER A 87 -2.35 -3.36 4.96
C SER A 87 -1.63 -4.55 5.58
N GLU A 88 -1.52 -5.67 4.86
CA GLU A 88 -0.64 -6.77 5.27
C GLU A 88 0.81 -6.28 5.32
N ASN A 89 1.58 -6.75 6.33
CA ASN A 89 3.00 -6.45 6.37
C ASN A 89 3.72 -7.21 5.26
N TRP A 90 4.59 -6.52 4.53
CA TRP A 90 5.29 -7.09 3.38
C TRP A 90 6.17 -8.30 3.77
N HIS A 91 6.97 -8.16 4.83
CA HIS A 91 7.85 -9.25 5.26
C HIS A 91 7.07 -10.46 5.75
N ASP A 92 5.97 -10.23 6.47
CA ASP A 92 5.11 -11.31 6.94
C ASP A 92 4.44 -12.05 5.78
N LEU A 93 4.07 -11.34 4.69
CA LEU A 93 3.58 -11.96 3.46
C LEU A 93 4.66 -12.87 2.84
N VAL A 94 5.91 -12.39 2.72
CA VAL A 94 7.02 -13.21 2.20
C VAL A 94 7.22 -14.46 3.07
N CYS A 95 7.26 -14.31 4.40
CA CYS A 95 7.37 -15.42 5.32
C CYS A 95 6.18 -16.41 5.21
N PHE A 96 4.98 -15.89 4.99
CA PHE A 96 3.78 -16.70 4.77
C PHE A 96 3.91 -17.55 3.51
N CYS A 97 4.35 -16.95 2.38
CA CYS A 97 4.57 -17.66 1.12
C CYS A 97 5.61 -18.77 1.28
N ILE A 98 6.76 -18.49 1.90
CA ILE A 98 7.82 -19.49 2.15
C ILE A 98 7.28 -20.66 2.98
N LYS A 99 6.54 -20.39 4.06
CA LYS A 99 5.92 -21.45 4.90
C LYS A 99 4.92 -22.32 4.14
N LYS A 100 4.34 -21.78 3.06
CA LYS A 100 3.44 -22.53 2.17
C LYS A 100 4.17 -23.23 1.01
N GLY A 101 5.49 -23.11 0.92
CA GLY A 101 6.27 -23.66 -0.19
C GLY A 101 6.18 -22.84 -1.48
N ILE A 102 5.67 -21.62 -1.40
CA ILE A 102 5.57 -20.68 -2.52
C ILE A 102 6.84 -19.85 -2.55
N ASN A 103 7.67 -20.07 -3.56
CA ASN A 103 8.99 -19.45 -3.71
C ASN A 103 8.94 -18.28 -4.71
N GLY A 104 9.97 -17.42 -4.65
CA GLY A 104 10.19 -16.30 -5.57
C GLY A 104 10.38 -14.97 -4.87
N LEU A 105 9.72 -14.73 -3.73
CA LEU A 105 9.76 -13.46 -3.02
C LEU A 105 10.91 -13.32 -2.01
N GLU A 106 11.75 -14.34 -1.84
CA GLU A 106 12.75 -14.44 -0.76
C GLU A 106 13.73 -13.27 -0.76
N ASN A 107 14.17 -12.83 -1.94
CA ASN A 107 15.09 -11.71 -2.09
C ASN A 107 14.49 -10.37 -1.68
N LEU A 108 13.17 -10.29 -1.59
CA LEU A 108 12.44 -9.09 -1.15
C LEU A 108 12.05 -9.15 0.34
N ALA A 109 12.51 -10.19 1.06
CA ALA A 109 12.30 -10.29 2.50
C ALA A 109 12.95 -9.12 3.24
N LEU A 110 12.47 -8.83 4.46
CA LEU A 110 12.97 -7.77 5.34
C LEU A 110 12.87 -6.34 4.79
N ILE A 111 12.32 -6.12 3.60
CA ILE A 111 11.97 -4.77 3.15
C ILE A 111 10.81 -4.29 4.02
N PRO A 112 10.97 -3.18 4.77
CA PRO A 112 9.93 -2.71 5.67
C PRO A 112 8.78 -2.06 4.91
N GLY A 113 7.57 -2.18 5.42
CA GLY A 113 6.37 -1.54 4.87
C GLY A 113 5.24 -2.51 4.59
N SER A 114 4.14 -1.98 4.09
CA SER A 114 2.94 -2.74 3.78
C SER A 114 2.89 -3.19 2.32
N VAL A 115 2.12 -4.23 2.05
CA VAL A 115 1.86 -4.77 0.71
C VAL A 115 1.40 -3.69 -0.27
N GLY A 116 0.47 -2.80 0.14
CA GLY A 116 -0.02 -1.73 -0.72
C GLY A 116 1.00 -0.61 -0.98
N ALA A 117 2.03 -0.46 -0.13
CA ALA A 117 3.11 0.49 -0.36
C ALA A 117 4.19 -0.04 -1.31
N ALA A 118 4.33 -1.35 -1.42
CA ALA A 118 5.36 -2.02 -2.18
C ALA A 118 5.35 -1.65 -3.68
N PRO A 119 4.21 -1.66 -4.42
CA PRO A 119 4.15 -1.26 -5.82
C PRO A 119 4.42 0.23 -6.06
N VAL A 120 4.19 1.10 -5.08
CA VAL A 120 4.28 2.56 -5.27
C VAL A 120 5.67 2.97 -5.77
N GLN A 121 6.71 2.41 -5.19
CA GLN A 121 8.09 2.68 -5.60
C GLN A 121 8.79 1.45 -6.17
N ASN A 122 8.02 0.44 -6.60
CA ASN A 122 8.57 -0.79 -7.16
C ASN A 122 9.72 -1.32 -6.29
N ILE A 123 9.39 -1.76 -5.05
CA ILE A 123 10.41 -2.22 -4.11
C ILE A 123 11.30 -3.28 -4.76
N GLY A 124 12.58 -3.27 -4.42
CA GLY A 124 13.52 -4.23 -4.99
C GLY A 124 14.79 -4.35 -4.16
N ALA A 125 15.36 -5.53 -4.19
CA ALA A 125 16.62 -5.87 -3.56
C ALA A 125 17.28 -7.03 -4.29
N TYR A 126 18.61 -7.09 -4.26
CA TYR A 126 19.39 -8.20 -4.81
C TYR A 126 19.09 -8.52 -6.29
N GLY A 127 18.85 -7.47 -7.10
CA GLY A 127 18.58 -7.61 -8.54
C GLY A 127 17.16 -8.02 -8.91
N VAL A 128 16.24 -8.09 -7.95
CA VAL A 128 14.83 -8.46 -8.13
C VAL A 128 13.94 -7.28 -7.73
N GLU A 129 12.87 -7.05 -8.46
CA GLU A 129 11.86 -6.03 -8.16
C GLU A 129 10.48 -6.67 -8.00
N ILE A 130 9.59 -6.04 -7.20
CA ILE A 130 8.22 -6.56 -7.02
C ILE A 130 7.47 -6.64 -8.35
N ALA A 131 7.78 -5.76 -9.30
CA ALA A 131 7.22 -5.78 -10.65
C ALA A 131 7.41 -7.13 -11.37
N ASP A 132 8.43 -7.91 -11.01
CA ASP A 132 8.68 -9.21 -11.62
C ASP A 132 7.62 -10.25 -11.26
N PHE A 133 6.93 -10.05 -10.14
CA PHE A 133 5.92 -10.95 -9.58
C PHE A 133 4.49 -10.41 -9.69
N ILE A 134 4.30 -9.11 -9.91
CA ILE A 134 2.95 -8.52 -9.95
C ILE A 134 2.18 -9.01 -11.17
N GLU A 135 1.05 -9.67 -10.94
CA GLU A 135 0.01 -9.92 -11.93
C GLU A 135 -0.91 -8.70 -12.07
N SER A 136 -1.41 -8.17 -10.93
CA SER A 136 -2.29 -7.01 -10.94
C SER A 136 -2.29 -6.25 -9.62
N VAL A 137 -2.76 -5.00 -9.67
CA VAL A 137 -2.96 -4.13 -8.52
C VAL A 137 -4.38 -3.59 -8.53
N THR A 138 -5.12 -3.78 -7.44
CA THR A 138 -6.45 -3.19 -7.27
C THR A 138 -6.31 -1.79 -6.68
N TRP A 139 -6.72 -0.82 -7.46
CA TRP A 139 -6.68 0.61 -7.16
C TRP A 139 -8.09 1.15 -6.92
N PHE A 140 -8.33 1.81 -5.79
CA PHE A 140 -9.55 2.58 -5.56
C PHE A 140 -9.33 4.03 -5.98
N ASP A 141 -9.98 4.45 -7.06
CA ASP A 141 -9.93 5.81 -7.61
C ASP A 141 -10.93 6.71 -6.86
N PHE A 142 -10.43 7.68 -6.11
CA PHE A 142 -11.28 8.62 -5.35
C PHE A 142 -12.10 9.55 -6.26
N GLY A 143 -11.56 9.90 -7.44
CA GLY A 143 -12.28 10.75 -8.40
C GLY A 143 -13.47 10.05 -9.06
N LYS A 144 -13.29 8.76 -9.38
CA LYS A 144 -14.35 7.92 -9.98
C LYS A 144 -15.18 7.19 -8.93
N ASN A 145 -14.75 7.22 -7.67
CA ASN A 145 -15.38 6.53 -6.53
C ASN A 145 -15.61 5.03 -6.77
N LYS A 146 -14.65 4.37 -7.43
CA LYS A 146 -14.71 2.95 -7.78
C LYS A 146 -13.34 2.29 -7.77
N SER A 147 -13.33 0.95 -7.57
CA SER A 147 -12.13 0.14 -7.73
C SER A 147 -11.88 -0.15 -9.23
N VAL A 148 -10.60 -0.16 -9.59
CA VAL A 148 -10.08 -0.51 -10.91
C VAL A 148 -8.95 -1.50 -10.69
N GLN A 149 -8.90 -2.58 -11.45
CA GLN A 149 -7.76 -3.47 -11.50
C GLN A 149 -6.81 -3.02 -12.61
N LEU A 150 -5.55 -2.83 -12.26
CA LEU A 150 -4.48 -2.45 -13.16
C LEU A 150 -3.58 -3.66 -13.36
N THR A 151 -3.32 -4.02 -14.60
CA THR A 151 -2.34 -5.03 -14.97
C THR A 151 -0.92 -4.55 -14.67
N ARG A 152 0.05 -5.46 -14.63
CA ARG A 152 1.47 -5.12 -14.51
C ARG A 152 1.89 -4.03 -15.50
N GLN A 153 1.46 -4.11 -16.76
CA GLN A 153 1.81 -3.13 -17.81
C GLN A 153 1.22 -1.75 -17.52
N GLU A 154 -0.04 -1.70 -17.06
CA GLU A 154 -0.71 -0.44 -16.71
C GLU A 154 -0.11 0.22 -15.46
N CYS A 155 0.56 -0.56 -14.60
CA CYS A 155 1.28 -0.02 -13.44
C CYS A 155 2.55 0.77 -13.82
N GLN A 156 3.05 0.66 -15.05
CA GLN A 156 4.18 1.44 -15.59
C GLN A 156 5.40 1.42 -14.65
N PHE A 157 5.79 0.21 -14.23
CA PHE A 157 6.92 0.06 -13.31
C PHE A 157 8.25 0.42 -13.99
N GLU A 158 9.06 1.18 -13.27
CA GLU A 158 10.44 1.54 -13.60
C GLU A 158 11.29 1.43 -12.33
N TYR A 159 12.59 1.62 -12.44
CA TYR A 159 13.47 1.62 -11.27
C TYR A 159 12.98 2.63 -10.21
N ARG A 160 12.57 2.13 -9.04
CA ARG A 160 12.04 2.91 -7.90
C ARG A 160 10.85 3.82 -8.28
N ASN A 161 10.07 3.44 -9.30
CA ASN A 161 8.99 4.25 -9.84
C ASN A 161 7.80 3.40 -10.30
N SER A 162 6.63 4.03 -10.36
CA SER A 162 5.38 3.44 -10.88
C SER A 162 4.37 4.54 -11.20
N ILE A 163 3.26 4.19 -11.87
CA ILE A 163 2.13 5.11 -12.10
C ILE A 163 1.55 5.67 -10.78
N PHE A 164 1.61 4.90 -9.68
CA PHE A 164 1.09 5.31 -8.37
C PHE A 164 1.91 6.44 -7.74
N LYS A 165 3.20 6.51 -8.05
CA LYS A 165 4.10 7.60 -7.63
C LYS A 165 4.04 8.82 -8.56
N GLN A 166 3.55 8.63 -9.77
CA GLN A 166 3.44 9.62 -10.83
C GLN A 166 1.99 10.07 -11.04
N ASN A 167 1.37 9.61 -12.11
CA ASN A 167 0.07 10.08 -12.62
C ASN A 167 -1.09 9.83 -11.64
N LEU A 168 -1.00 8.80 -10.81
CA LEU A 168 -2.02 8.44 -9.81
C LEU A 168 -1.71 8.95 -8.40
N LYS A 169 -0.60 9.65 -8.20
CA LYS A 169 -0.25 10.21 -6.89
C LYS A 169 -1.39 11.06 -6.32
N ASN A 170 -1.80 10.76 -5.09
CA ASN A 170 -2.90 11.43 -4.36
C ASN A 170 -4.28 11.38 -5.06
N LYS A 171 -4.49 10.43 -5.99
CA LYS A 171 -5.79 10.28 -6.69
C LYS A 171 -6.57 9.06 -6.23
N GLY A 172 -5.98 8.22 -5.44
CA GLY A 172 -6.61 7.00 -4.98
C GLY A 172 -5.69 6.21 -4.05
N ILE A 173 -6.03 4.96 -3.81
CA ILE A 173 -5.33 4.07 -2.88
C ILE A 173 -5.29 2.64 -3.43
N ILE A 174 -4.16 1.98 -3.28
CA ILE A 174 -4.05 0.53 -3.50
C ILE A 174 -4.81 -0.18 -2.38
N THR A 175 -5.68 -1.11 -2.73
CA THR A 175 -6.46 -1.91 -1.77
C THR A 175 -6.04 -3.37 -1.75
N ASN A 176 -5.48 -3.87 -2.86
CA ASN A 176 -5.00 -5.25 -2.96
C ASN A 176 -3.87 -5.35 -4.00
N VAL A 177 -2.97 -6.30 -3.81
CA VAL A 177 -1.91 -6.66 -4.76
C VAL A 177 -2.00 -8.16 -5.01
N THR A 178 -1.97 -8.55 -6.29
CA THR A 178 -1.93 -9.94 -6.74
C THR A 178 -0.56 -10.21 -7.37
N LEU A 179 0.11 -11.22 -6.84
CA LEU A 179 1.46 -11.67 -7.18
C LEU A 179 1.39 -13.05 -7.83
#